data_0c6276e775fe4e51354f34fde2f5391a
#
_entry.id   0c6276e775fe4e51354f34fde2f5391a
#
_cell.length_a   1.000
_cell.length_b   1.000
_cell.length_c   1.000
_cell.angle_alpha   90.00
_cell.angle_beta   90.00
_cell.angle_gamma   90.00
#
_symmetry.space_group_name_H-M   'P 1'
#
loop_
_entity.id
_entity.type
_entity.pdbx_description
1 polymer ?
#
loop_
_entity_poly.entity_id
_entity_poly.type
_entity_poly.pdbx_seq_one_letter_code
_entity_poly.pdbx_strand_id
1 'polypeptide(L)'
;MIGTQPMRARIVQISLLLTILAATPAAAEPGFAHVAGSWSGNGTMQPKDGPRERVRCKAEYIPNNAGQSVKLSLRCASDAYKMDMSANIDQDGSAISGNWFESEYHQGGKITGQNINDVIEARAESNTIVALLTVRTKGSHQSFVLEAPGAWVSKVAIEFAKDGD
;
A
#
# COMPACT_ATOMS: atom_id res chain seq x y z
N MET A 1 42.34 77.55 33.90
CA MET A 1 42.58 76.60 32.79
C MET A 1 41.68 75.40 33.06
N ILE A 2 40.60 75.34 32.33
CA ILE A 2 39.55 74.35 32.56
C ILE A 2 39.68 73.31 31.38
N GLY A 3 40.10 72.09 31.72
CA GLY A 3 40.22 71.00 30.76
C GLY A 3 38.94 70.20 30.65
N THR A 4 38.26 70.32 29.55
CA THR A 4 37.09 69.55 29.20
C THR A 4 37.50 68.20 28.64
N GLN A 5 37.11 67.10 29.28
CA GLN A 5 37.25 65.72 28.73
C GLN A 5 36.01 65.33 27.90
N PRO A 6 36.15 64.75 26.76
CA PRO A 6 35.00 64.25 26.00
C PRO A 6 34.54 62.88 26.48
N MET A 7 33.25 62.78 26.75
CA MET A 7 32.49 61.56 27.10
C MET A 7 32.39 60.62 25.91
N ARG A 8 33.07 59.45 25.95
CA ARG A 8 33.01 58.43 24.95
C ARG A 8 31.70 57.66 25.11
N ALA A 9 30.75 57.85 24.20
CA ALA A 9 29.56 57.04 24.05
C ALA A 9 29.93 55.63 23.61
N ARG A 10 29.65 54.62 24.43
CA ARG A 10 29.74 53.20 24.06
C ARG A 10 28.44 52.81 23.37
N ILE A 11 28.50 52.59 22.07
CA ILE A 11 27.42 52.01 21.28
C ILE A 11 27.39 50.49 21.58
N VAL A 12 26.36 50.05 22.29
CA VAL A 12 26.09 48.62 22.50
C VAL A 12 25.35 48.12 21.25
N GLN A 13 26.06 47.39 20.40
CA GLN A 13 25.41 46.69 19.29
C GLN A 13 24.71 45.45 19.84
N ILE A 14 23.39 45.50 19.89
CA ILE A 14 22.55 44.31 20.13
C ILE A 14 22.41 43.58 18.82
N SER A 15 23.17 42.48 18.66
CA SER A 15 23.04 41.55 17.55
C SER A 15 21.81 40.68 17.78
N LEU A 16 20.73 40.95 17.05
CA LEU A 16 19.52 40.15 17.03
C LEU A 16 19.78 38.90 16.18
N LEU A 17 20.08 37.76 16.81
CA LEU A 17 20.16 36.47 16.13
C LEU A 17 18.75 36.02 15.73
N LEU A 18 18.45 36.12 14.42
CA LEU A 18 17.23 35.61 13.83
C LEU A 18 17.41 34.10 13.59
N THR A 19 16.93 33.27 14.49
CA THR A 19 16.88 31.80 14.28
C THR A 19 15.79 31.47 13.28
N ILE A 20 16.18 31.14 12.02
CA ILE A 20 15.29 30.62 10.99
C ILE A 20 15.03 29.16 11.33
N LEU A 21 13.82 28.83 11.84
CA LEU A 21 13.32 27.46 11.90
C LEU A 21 13.09 26.99 10.46
N ALA A 22 13.98 26.15 9.95
CA ALA A 22 13.77 25.44 8.71
C ALA A 22 12.69 24.37 8.96
N ALA A 23 11.47 24.61 8.50
CA ALA A 23 10.44 23.59 8.43
C ALA A 23 10.90 22.55 7.40
N THR A 24 11.27 21.34 7.87
CA THR A 24 11.48 20.20 6.99
C THR A 24 10.15 19.84 6.34
N PRO A 25 10.04 19.76 5.00
CA PRO A 25 8.84 19.25 4.38
C PRO A 25 8.64 17.80 4.85
N ALA A 26 7.50 17.50 5.46
CA ALA A 26 7.08 16.14 5.71
C ALA A 26 6.99 15.46 4.34
N ALA A 27 7.83 14.46 4.10
CA ALA A 27 7.70 13.62 2.92
C ALA A 27 6.31 12.98 3.00
N ALA A 28 5.47 13.22 1.99
CA ALA A 28 4.20 12.51 1.87
C ALA A 28 4.51 11.02 1.81
N GLU A 29 3.88 10.23 2.67
CA GLU A 29 3.98 8.76 2.60
C GLU A 29 3.60 8.31 1.18
N PRO A 30 4.40 7.44 0.56
CA PRO A 30 4.09 6.96 -0.77
C PRO A 30 2.75 6.21 -0.72
N GLY A 31 1.74 6.73 -1.43
CA GLY A 31 0.45 6.09 -1.57
C GLY A 31 0.52 4.85 -2.48
N PHE A 32 -0.59 4.53 -3.13
CA PHE A 32 -0.69 3.38 -4.03
C PHE A 32 -0.07 3.57 -5.43
N ALA A 33 0.72 4.64 -5.65
CA ALA A 33 1.34 4.91 -6.95
C ALA A 33 2.25 3.76 -7.43
N HIS A 34 2.94 3.08 -6.50
CA HIS A 34 3.86 1.98 -6.79
C HIS A 34 3.17 0.72 -7.34
N VAL A 35 1.89 0.51 -7.02
CA VAL A 35 1.11 -0.63 -7.54
C VAL A 35 0.32 -0.27 -8.81
N ALA A 36 0.22 0.99 -9.19
CA ALA A 36 -0.63 1.48 -10.27
C ALA A 36 -0.44 0.75 -11.59
N GLY A 37 -1.56 0.47 -12.29
CA GLY A 37 -1.56 -0.11 -13.62
C GLY A 37 -2.04 -1.56 -13.67
N SER A 38 -1.81 -2.19 -14.82
CA SER A 38 -2.22 -3.57 -15.11
C SER A 38 -1.04 -4.53 -14.95
N TRP A 39 -1.34 -5.69 -14.41
CA TRP A 39 -0.36 -6.71 -14.07
C TRP A 39 -0.87 -8.07 -14.51
N SER A 40 -0.01 -8.86 -15.15
CA SER A 40 -0.29 -10.24 -15.53
C SER A 40 0.66 -11.19 -14.81
N GLY A 41 0.14 -12.29 -14.29
CA GLY A 41 0.95 -13.19 -13.48
C GLY A 41 0.49 -14.63 -13.48
N ASN A 42 1.38 -15.46 -12.98
CA ASN A 42 1.13 -16.89 -12.79
C ASN A 42 1.50 -17.28 -11.36
N GLY A 43 0.88 -18.32 -10.87
CA GLY A 43 1.14 -18.75 -9.53
C GLY A 43 0.52 -20.08 -9.20
N THR A 44 0.32 -20.27 -7.92
CA THR A 44 -0.30 -21.48 -7.37
C THR A 44 -1.36 -21.14 -6.35
N MET A 45 -2.36 -21.99 -6.31
CA MET A 45 -3.43 -21.99 -5.33
C MET A 45 -3.45 -23.34 -4.63
N GLN A 46 -3.68 -23.33 -3.31
CA GLN A 46 -3.84 -24.53 -2.49
C GLN A 46 -5.30 -24.61 -2.01
N PRO A 47 -6.16 -25.40 -2.66
CA PRO A 47 -7.47 -25.72 -2.11
C PRO A 47 -7.34 -26.44 -0.76
N LYS A 48 -8.34 -26.31 0.10
CA LYS A 48 -8.39 -27.04 1.37
C LYS A 48 -8.40 -28.55 1.15
N ASP A 49 -9.22 -28.97 0.19
CA ASP A 49 -9.43 -30.39 -0.15
C ASP A 49 -9.03 -30.59 -1.62
N GLY A 50 -7.78 -30.99 -1.85
CA GLY A 50 -7.30 -31.24 -3.21
C GLY A 50 -5.82 -30.90 -3.44
N PRO A 51 -5.31 -31.21 -4.63
CA PRO A 51 -3.94 -30.90 -4.98
C PRO A 51 -3.77 -29.40 -5.20
N ARG A 52 -2.51 -28.95 -5.13
CA ARG A 52 -2.13 -27.60 -5.53
C ARG A 52 -2.37 -27.39 -7.02
N GLU A 53 -2.99 -26.28 -7.36
CA GLU A 53 -3.29 -25.91 -8.74
C GLU A 53 -2.46 -24.74 -9.23
N ARG A 54 -2.23 -24.69 -10.53
CA ARG A 54 -1.66 -23.52 -11.21
C ARG A 54 -2.76 -22.54 -11.55
N VAL A 55 -2.49 -21.25 -11.29
CA VAL A 55 -3.42 -20.16 -11.62
C VAL A 55 -2.76 -19.15 -12.55
N ARG A 56 -3.54 -18.57 -13.42
CA ARG A 56 -3.21 -17.38 -14.20
C ARG A 56 -4.06 -16.23 -13.68
N CYS A 57 -3.41 -15.09 -13.41
CA CYS A 57 -4.08 -13.95 -12.81
C CYS A 57 -3.81 -12.67 -13.61
N LYS A 58 -4.77 -11.76 -13.54
CA LYS A 58 -4.64 -10.37 -13.95
C LYS A 58 -5.08 -9.48 -12.80
N ALA A 59 -4.28 -8.48 -12.48
CA ALA A 59 -4.61 -7.46 -11.50
C ALA A 59 -4.60 -6.09 -12.17
N GLU A 60 -5.53 -5.23 -11.78
CA GLU A 60 -5.56 -3.83 -12.19
C GLU A 60 -5.72 -2.97 -10.94
N TYR A 61 -4.80 -2.02 -10.77
CA TYR A 61 -4.83 -1.04 -9.69
C TYR A 61 -5.03 0.35 -10.26
N ILE A 62 -6.10 1.00 -9.87
CA ILE A 62 -6.45 2.36 -10.30
C ILE A 62 -6.40 3.27 -9.06
N PRO A 63 -5.27 3.95 -8.83
CA PRO A 63 -5.18 4.95 -7.77
C PRO A 63 -6.02 6.18 -8.09
N ASN A 64 -6.54 6.83 -7.06
CA ASN A 64 -7.20 8.15 -7.12
C ASN A 64 -6.77 9.01 -5.92
N ASN A 65 -7.32 10.21 -5.77
CA ASN A 65 -7.01 11.14 -4.68
C ASN A 65 -5.49 11.30 -4.46
N ALA A 66 -4.74 11.58 -5.53
CA ALA A 66 -3.28 11.70 -5.49
C ALA A 66 -2.57 10.45 -4.94
N GLY A 67 -3.17 9.25 -5.13
CA GLY A 67 -2.62 7.99 -4.67
C GLY A 67 -3.03 7.56 -3.27
N GLN A 68 -3.87 8.34 -2.58
CA GLN A 68 -4.33 8.00 -1.23
C GLN A 68 -5.47 6.97 -1.20
N SER A 69 -6.00 6.60 -2.34
CA SER A 69 -6.91 5.47 -2.44
C SER A 69 -6.67 4.68 -3.72
N VAL A 70 -7.07 3.43 -3.74
CA VAL A 70 -6.93 2.54 -4.89
C VAL A 70 -8.15 1.66 -5.05
N LYS A 71 -8.56 1.50 -6.30
CA LYS A 71 -9.48 0.46 -6.73
C LYS A 71 -8.68 -0.70 -7.30
N LEU A 72 -8.87 -1.89 -6.74
CA LEU A 72 -8.26 -3.14 -7.21
C LEU A 72 -9.31 -4.00 -7.90
N SER A 73 -8.95 -4.56 -9.03
CA SER A 73 -9.62 -5.71 -9.65
C SER A 73 -8.59 -6.83 -9.81
N LEU A 74 -8.88 -8.02 -9.28
CA LEU A 74 -8.02 -9.19 -9.38
C LEU A 74 -8.82 -10.39 -9.89
N ARG A 75 -8.44 -10.91 -11.05
CA ARG A 75 -9.06 -12.09 -11.65
C ARG A 75 -8.03 -13.18 -11.78
N CYS A 76 -8.37 -14.35 -11.26
CA CYS A 76 -7.56 -15.56 -11.38
C CYS A 76 -8.38 -16.72 -11.92
N ALA A 77 -7.73 -17.59 -12.69
CA ALA A 77 -8.34 -18.83 -13.16
C ALA A 77 -7.34 -19.98 -13.14
N SER A 78 -7.83 -21.15 -12.72
CA SER A 78 -7.23 -22.47 -12.95
C SER A 78 -8.12 -23.30 -13.87
N ASP A 79 -7.83 -24.58 -14.01
CA ASP A 79 -8.69 -25.49 -14.76
C ASP A 79 -10.02 -25.78 -14.03
N ALA A 80 -10.02 -25.71 -12.69
CA ALA A 80 -11.17 -26.03 -11.86
C ALA A 80 -11.83 -24.81 -11.20
N TYR A 81 -11.10 -23.70 -10.97
CA TYR A 81 -11.56 -22.57 -10.16
C TYR A 81 -11.41 -21.25 -10.89
N LYS A 82 -12.33 -20.33 -10.59
CA LYS A 82 -12.27 -18.91 -10.95
C LYS A 82 -12.39 -18.08 -9.68
N MET A 83 -11.75 -16.93 -9.69
CA MET A 83 -11.86 -15.91 -8.66
C MET A 83 -11.93 -14.55 -9.35
N ASP A 84 -12.93 -13.74 -8.99
CA ASP A 84 -13.08 -12.36 -9.45
C ASP A 84 -13.28 -11.46 -8.24
N MET A 85 -12.20 -10.84 -7.77
CA MET A 85 -12.16 -10.02 -6.57
C MET A 85 -12.02 -8.55 -6.93
N SER A 86 -12.78 -7.72 -6.25
CA SER A 86 -12.64 -6.26 -6.26
C SER A 86 -12.38 -5.74 -4.85
N ALA A 87 -11.64 -4.63 -4.74
CA ALA A 87 -11.47 -3.93 -3.47
C ALA A 87 -11.39 -2.42 -3.71
N ASN A 88 -11.87 -1.65 -2.72
CA ASN A 88 -11.65 -0.21 -2.62
C ASN A 88 -10.93 0.03 -1.29
N ILE A 89 -9.76 0.61 -1.36
CA ILE A 89 -8.85 0.74 -0.22
C ILE A 89 -8.42 2.20 -0.13
N ASP A 90 -8.53 2.77 1.05
CA ASP A 90 -8.05 4.10 1.41
C ASP A 90 -6.82 4.00 2.31
N GLN A 91 -5.93 4.98 2.22
CA GLN A 91 -4.72 5.09 3.02
C GLN A 91 -4.72 6.39 3.82
N ASP A 92 -4.36 6.28 5.10
CA ASP A 92 -4.10 7.41 6.01
C ASP A 92 -2.76 7.17 6.71
N GLY A 93 -1.76 7.98 6.37
CA GLY A 93 -0.37 7.69 6.74
C GLY A 93 0.06 6.34 6.15
N SER A 94 0.50 5.42 6.99
CA SER A 94 0.79 4.03 6.60
C SER A 94 -0.41 3.09 6.73
N ALA A 95 -1.44 3.47 7.47
CA ALA A 95 -2.60 2.62 7.68
C ALA A 95 -3.48 2.56 6.44
N ILE A 96 -3.96 1.37 6.11
CA ILE A 96 -4.94 1.15 5.05
C ILE A 96 -6.22 0.55 5.59
N SER A 97 -7.34 0.94 4.99
CA SER A 97 -8.66 0.39 5.31
C SER A 97 -9.54 0.38 4.07
N GLY A 98 -10.52 -0.51 4.03
CA GLY A 98 -11.41 -0.59 2.90
C GLY A 98 -12.35 -1.78 2.94
N ASN A 99 -12.87 -2.10 1.75
CA ASN A 99 -13.80 -3.22 1.56
C ASN A 99 -13.36 -4.05 0.35
N TRP A 100 -13.67 -5.32 0.40
CA TRP A 100 -13.46 -6.25 -0.69
C TRP A 100 -14.72 -7.03 -0.99
N PHE A 101 -14.83 -7.50 -2.23
CA PHE A 101 -15.90 -8.37 -2.69
C PHE A 101 -15.37 -9.36 -3.72
N GLU A 102 -15.75 -10.61 -3.58
CA GLU A 102 -15.49 -11.71 -4.51
C GLU A 102 -16.81 -12.17 -5.12
N SER A 103 -16.91 -12.08 -6.44
CA SER A 103 -18.20 -12.21 -7.14
C SER A 103 -18.59 -13.65 -7.44
N GLU A 104 -17.65 -14.59 -7.62
CA GLU A 104 -17.96 -15.99 -7.93
C GLU A 104 -18.60 -16.71 -6.74
N TYR A 105 -18.14 -16.42 -5.52
CA TYR A 105 -18.61 -17.04 -4.28
C TYR A 105 -19.48 -16.10 -3.42
N HIS A 106 -19.77 -14.88 -3.91
CA HIS A 106 -20.57 -13.86 -3.22
C HIS A 106 -20.08 -13.59 -1.79
N GLN A 107 -18.79 -13.50 -1.63
CA GLN A 107 -18.12 -13.20 -0.35
C GLN A 107 -17.62 -11.76 -0.34
N GLY A 108 -17.70 -11.11 0.79
CA GLY A 108 -17.21 -9.76 0.93
C GLY A 108 -17.00 -9.37 2.39
N GLY A 109 -16.25 -8.29 2.58
CA GLY A 109 -15.94 -7.85 3.93
C GLY A 109 -15.04 -6.63 3.98
N LYS A 110 -14.31 -6.50 5.08
CA LYS A 110 -13.41 -5.39 5.36
C LYS A 110 -11.97 -5.77 5.08
N ILE A 111 -11.18 -4.75 4.71
CA ILE A 111 -9.72 -4.82 4.66
C ILE A 111 -9.17 -3.81 5.64
N THR A 112 -8.14 -4.20 6.41
CA THR A 112 -7.33 -3.32 7.26
C THR A 112 -5.87 -3.74 7.15
N GLY A 113 -4.95 -2.80 7.31
CA GLY A 113 -3.52 -3.16 7.22
C GLY A 113 -2.61 -1.95 7.14
N GLN A 114 -1.46 -2.15 6.51
CA GLN A 114 -0.42 -1.14 6.35
C GLN A 114 0.18 -1.19 4.94
N ASN A 115 0.61 -0.02 4.46
CA ASN A 115 1.39 0.14 3.23
C ASN A 115 2.68 0.90 3.59
N ILE A 116 3.80 0.19 3.65
CA ILE A 116 5.09 0.73 4.08
C ILE A 116 6.18 0.23 3.14
N ASN A 117 6.99 1.13 2.58
CA ASN A 117 8.15 0.80 1.75
C ASN A 117 7.82 -0.18 0.60
N ASP A 118 6.76 0.11 -0.16
CA ASP A 118 6.28 -0.71 -1.28
C ASP A 118 5.81 -2.13 -0.90
N VAL A 119 5.53 -2.32 0.40
CA VAL A 119 4.94 -3.55 0.94
C VAL A 119 3.58 -3.24 1.53
N ILE A 120 2.56 -3.90 1.01
CA ILE A 120 1.21 -3.88 1.57
C ILE A 120 1.02 -5.16 2.38
N GLU A 121 0.75 -5.03 3.66
CA GLU A 121 0.33 -6.12 4.54
C GLU A 121 -1.09 -5.84 5.01
N ALA A 122 -2.00 -6.73 4.70
CA ALA A 122 -3.41 -6.52 4.95
C ALA A 122 -4.08 -7.77 5.52
N ARG A 123 -5.15 -7.52 6.27
CA ARG A 123 -6.09 -8.52 6.78
C ARG A 123 -7.45 -8.26 6.13
N ALA A 124 -7.94 -9.25 5.40
CA ALA A 124 -9.29 -9.26 4.83
C ALA A 124 -10.20 -10.15 5.68
N GLU A 125 -11.34 -9.63 6.07
CA GLU A 125 -12.28 -10.32 6.96
C GLU A 125 -13.70 -10.30 6.40
N SER A 126 -14.38 -11.41 6.53
CA SER A 126 -15.83 -11.54 6.38
C SER A 126 -16.41 -12.28 7.60
N ASN A 127 -17.69 -12.59 7.58
CA ASN A 127 -18.32 -13.38 8.66
C ASN A 127 -17.75 -14.81 8.76
N THR A 128 -17.15 -15.32 7.72
CA THR A 128 -16.72 -16.73 7.62
C THR A 128 -15.24 -16.90 7.26
N ILE A 129 -14.57 -15.85 6.77
CA ILE A 129 -13.20 -15.92 6.26
C ILE A 129 -12.36 -14.84 6.93
N VAL A 130 -11.14 -15.24 7.30
CA VAL A 130 -10.04 -14.34 7.63
C VAL A 130 -8.88 -14.72 6.74
N ALA A 131 -8.38 -13.75 5.98
CA ALA A 131 -7.20 -13.91 5.12
C ALA A 131 -6.15 -12.86 5.44
N LEU A 132 -4.89 -13.26 5.40
CA LEU A 132 -3.72 -12.39 5.47
C LEU A 132 -3.16 -12.23 4.05
N LEU A 133 -2.90 -11.01 3.66
CA LEU A 133 -2.37 -10.67 2.35
C LEU A 133 -1.04 -9.95 2.50
N THR A 134 -0.11 -10.30 1.64
CA THR A 134 1.15 -9.56 1.48
C THR A 134 1.37 -9.28 0.01
N VAL A 135 1.52 -8.01 -0.36
CA VAL A 135 1.88 -7.58 -1.71
C VAL A 135 3.19 -6.82 -1.63
N ARG A 136 4.20 -7.27 -2.38
CA ARG A 136 5.50 -6.59 -2.50
C ARG A 136 5.72 -6.19 -3.94
N THR A 137 5.96 -4.91 -4.17
CA THR A 137 6.19 -4.36 -5.50
C THR A 137 7.62 -3.87 -5.62
N LYS A 138 8.30 -4.24 -6.69
CA LYS A 138 9.64 -3.77 -7.01
C LYS A 138 9.77 -3.52 -8.52
N GLY A 139 9.68 -2.25 -8.91
CA GLY A 139 9.66 -1.86 -10.32
C GLY A 139 8.50 -2.51 -11.05
N SER A 140 8.78 -3.28 -12.10
CA SER A 140 7.81 -4.00 -12.90
C SER A 140 7.48 -5.43 -12.41
N HIS A 141 7.91 -5.77 -11.20
CA HIS A 141 7.63 -7.08 -10.58
C HIS A 141 6.83 -6.92 -9.29
N GLN A 142 5.87 -7.81 -9.07
CA GLN A 142 5.07 -7.83 -7.87
C GLN A 142 4.83 -9.27 -7.41
N SER A 143 5.07 -9.55 -6.13
CA SER A 143 4.64 -10.79 -5.49
C SER A 143 3.37 -10.56 -4.69
N PHE A 144 2.42 -11.47 -4.82
CA PHE A 144 1.16 -11.50 -4.07
C PHE A 144 1.04 -12.83 -3.34
N VAL A 145 0.85 -12.77 -2.03
CA VAL A 145 0.61 -13.95 -1.19
C VAL A 145 -0.64 -13.71 -0.37
N LEU A 146 -1.57 -14.66 -0.43
CA LEU A 146 -2.76 -14.72 0.43
C LEU A 146 -2.72 -16.03 1.22
N GLU A 147 -2.95 -15.94 2.52
CA GLU A 147 -3.09 -17.07 3.43
C GLU A 147 -4.42 -16.96 4.20
N ALA A 148 -5.27 -17.97 4.05
CA ALA A 148 -6.58 -18.02 4.68
C ALA A 148 -6.81 -19.39 5.32
N PRO A 149 -6.19 -19.67 6.46
CA PRO A 149 -6.36 -20.96 7.16
C PRO A 149 -7.83 -21.22 7.46
N GLY A 150 -8.30 -22.40 7.07
CA GLY A 150 -9.70 -22.81 7.29
C GLY A 150 -10.68 -22.39 6.17
N ALA A 151 -10.30 -21.52 5.25
CA ALA A 151 -11.07 -21.23 4.07
C ALA A 151 -10.96 -22.37 3.03
N TRP A 152 -11.86 -22.36 2.03
CA TRP A 152 -11.84 -23.37 0.94
C TRP A 152 -10.58 -23.29 0.07
N VAL A 153 -9.92 -22.12 0.01
CA VAL A 153 -8.54 -21.93 -0.47
C VAL A 153 -7.72 -21.45 0.70
N SER A 154 -6.71 -22.23 1.07
CA SER A 154 -5.86 -21.92 2.22
C SER A 154 -4.67 -21.03 1.89
N LYS A 155 -4.20 -21.05 0.64
CA LYS A 155 -3.06 -20.24 0.19
C LYS A 155 -3.15 -19.95 -1.32
N VAL A 156 -2.78 -18.73 -1.68
CA VAL A 156 -2.51 -18.31 -3.06
C VAL A 156 -1.16 -17.60 -3.09
N ALA A 157 -0.33 -17.90 -4.07
CA ALA A 157 0.93 -17.22 -4.30
C ALA A 157 1.11 -16.95 -5.79
N ILE A 158 1.31 -15.69 -6.17
CA ILE A 158 1.35 -15.24 -7.56
C ILE A 158 2.56 -14.32 -7.74
N GLU A 159 3.27 -14.50 -8.84
CA GLU A 159 4.29 -13.56 -9.32
C GLU A 159 3.72 -12.85 -10.54
N PHE A 160 3.67 -11.53 -10.44
CA PHE A 160 3.18 -10.63 -11.47
C PHE A 160 4.32 -9.89 -12.16
N ALA A 161 4.13 -9.63 -13.45
CA ALA A 161 4.87 -8.64 -14.22
C ALA A 161 3.91 -7.53 -14.65
N LYS A 162 4.38 -6.29 -14.69
CA LYS A 162 3.60 -5.14 -15.14
C LYS A 162 3.38 -5.22 -16.64
N ASP A 163 2.17 -4.98 -17.08
CA ASP A 163 1.82 -5.01 -18.51
C ASP A 163 2.34 -3.72 -19.18
N GLY A 164 2.99 -3.85 -20.34
CA GLY A 164 3.40 -2.71 -21.16
C GLY A 164 4.78 -2.10 -20.84
N ASP A 165 5.58 -2.77 -20.00
CA ASP A 165 7.01 -2.43 -19.82
C ASP A 165 7.90 -3.18 -20.82
#